data_59951acbf54fb42fb730be3e04807e47
#
_entry.id   59951acbf54fb42fb730be3e04807e47
#
_cell.length_a   1.000
_cell.length_b   1.000
_cell.length_c   1.000
_cell.angle_alpha   90.00
_cell.angle_beta   90.00
_cell.angle_gamma   90.00
#
_symmetry.space_group_name_H-M   'P 1'
#
loop_
_entity.id
_entity.type
_entity.pdbx_description
1 polymer ?
#
loop_
_entity_poly.entity_id
_entity_poly.type
_entity_poly.pdbx_seq_one_letter_code
_entity_poly.pdbx_strand_id
1 'polypeptide(L)'
;MHIAMIAGEYPPRWGGIGSVVFHLAGHLASFGHQVTVITRSHEGKAPAQSGVTVVEVPWLKLPMKFTRSYAKNALKVVKRLHQREPFDVIHVLLPLASFTAKEFQFMEQNIAPVCCSLNGSWLGEKEGILRAAKAGESAIWLNPNDLAIRLTAKLSLIHI
;
A
#
# COMPACT_ATOMS: atom_id res chain seq x y z
N MET A 1 -14.30 16.49 -0.48
CA MET A 1 -13.94 15.35 -1.34
C MET A 1 -13.91 14.10 -0.50
N HIS A 2 -14.28 12.96 -1.08
CA HIS A 2 -14.13 11.64 -0.47
C HIS A 2 -12.89 10.93 -1.05
N ILE A 3 -11.88 10.71 -0.24
CA ILE A 3 -10.56 10.19 -0.65
C ILE A 3 -10.42 8.75 -0.19
N ALA A 4 -10.18 7.83 -1.13
CA ALA A 4 -9.76 6.46 -0.80
C ALA A 4 -8.24 6.37 -0.75
N MET A 5 -7.66 6.07 0.40
CA MET A 5 -6.22 5.81 0.56
C MET A 5 -5.98 4.31 0.67
N ILE A 6 -5.25 3.73 -0.27
CA ILE A 6 -4.92 2.30 -0.27
C ILE A 6 -3.47 2.13 0.16
N ALA A 7 -3.26 1.61 1.36
CA ALA A 7 -1.96 1.44 1.94
C ALA A 7 -1.83 0.09 2.67
N GLY A 8 -0.79 -0.66 2.38
CA GLY A 8 -0.54 -1.95 3.02
C GLY A 8 -0.15 -1.84 4.50
N GLU A 9 0.15 -0.66 5.01
CA GLU A 9 0.49 -0.39 6.41
C GLU A 9 -0.33 0.76 6.96
N TYR A 10 -0.76 0.60 8.20
CA TYR A 10 -1.43 1.59 9.02
C TYR A 10 -1.28 1.20 10.49
N PRO A 11 -1.26 2.12 11.47
CA PRO A 11 -1.24 1.76 12.87
C PRO A 11 -2.39 0.79 13.26
N PRO A 12 -2.20 -0.10 14.24
CA PRO A 12 -1.17 -0.12 15.29
C PRO A 12 0.20 -0.63 14.85
N ARG A 13 0.33 -1.17 13.65
CA ARG A 13 1.63 -1.58 13.14
C ARG A 13 2.32 -0.39 12.48
N TRP A 14 3.20 0.24 13.23
CA TRP A 14 3.99 1.37 12.77
C TRP A 14 5.14 0.92 11.89
N GLY A 15 5.20 1.49 10.70
CA GLY A 15 6.31 1.45 9.76
C GLY A 15 6.44 2.82 9.10
N GLY A 16 7.42 3.02 8.25
CA GLY A 16 7.61 4.29 7.55
C GLY A 16 6.38 4.71 6.76
N ILE A 17 5.83 3.80 5.96
CA ILE A 17 4.63 4.03 5.15
C ILE A 17 3.39 4.21 6.05
N GLY A 18 3.24 3.37 7.07
CA GLY A 18 2.10 3.45 7.99
C GLY A 18 2.04 4.80 8.70
N SER A 19 3.19 5.34 9.12
CA SER A 19 3.29 6.67 9.71
C SER A 19 2.89 7.77 8.73
N VAL A 20 3.39 7.72 7.50
CA VAL A 20 3.03 8.68 6.45
C VAL A 20 1.53 8.67 6.18
N VAL A 21 0.94 7.48 6.02
CA VAL A 21 -0.50 7.34 5.77
C VAL A 21 -1.33 7.90 6.91
N PHE A 22 -0.94 7.59 8.16
CA PHE A 22 -1.64 8.06 9.36
C PHE A 22 -1.68 9.59 9.42
N HIS A 23 -0.53 10.24 9.30
CA HIS A 23 -0.45 11.70 9.36
C HIS A 23 -1.12 12.35 8.16
N LEU A 24 -0.91 11.83 6.95
CA LEU A 24 -1.55 12.38 5.74
C LEU A 24 -3.07 12.27 5.80
N ALA A 25 -3.62 11.13 6.23
CA ALA A 25 -5.05 10.93 6.38
C ALA A 25 -5.65 11.93 7.39
N GLY A 26 -4.99 12.12 8.54
CA GLY A 26 -5.43 13.08 9.55
C GLY A 26 -5.38 14.52 9.07
N HIS A 27 -4.33 14.91 8.33
CA HIS A 27 -4.25 16.26 7.75
C HIS A 27 -5.31 16.48 6.67
N LEU A 28 -5.52 15.54 5.76
CA LEU A 28 -6.58 15.64 4.74
C LEU A 28 -7.96 15.78 5.40
N ALA A 29 -8.21 15.01 6.46
CA ALA A 29 -9.45 15.12 7.22
C ALA A 29 -9.59 16.48 7.92
N SER A 30 -8.51 17.05 8.47
CA SER A 30 -8.52 18.38 9.08
C SER A 30 -8.80 19.52 8.08
N PHE A 31 -8.53 19.31 6.79
CA PHE A 31 -8.94 20.19 5.71
C PHE A 31 -10.38 19.99 5.24
N GLY A 32 -11.18 19.19 5.95
CA GLY A 32 -12.59 18.95 5.65
C GLY A 32 -12.83 17.88 4.58
N HIS A 33 -11.86 17.06 4.25
CA HIS A 33 -12.05 15.91 3.37
C HIS A 33 -12.52 14.69 4.18
N GLN A 34 -13.38 13.88 3.59
CA GLN A 34 -13.70 12.55 4.10
C GLN A 34 -12.61 11.59 3.61
N VAL A 35 -11.97 10.86 4.51
CA VAL A 35 -10.86 9.96 4.18
C VAL A 35 -11.21 8.54 4.59
N THR A 36 -11.12 7.62 3.62
CA THR A 36 -11.25 6.18 3.87
C THR A 36 -9.91 5.50 3.61
N VAL A 37 -9.27 5.03 4.67
CA VAL A 37 -8.02 4.26 4.60
C VAL A 37 -8.34 2.78 4.47
N ILE A 38 -7.88 2.14 3.40
CA ILE A 38 -8.04 0.72 3.14
C ILE A 38 -6.68 0.06 3.37
N THR A 39 -6.57 -0.71 4.45
CA THR A 39 -5.30 -1.28 4.91
C THR A 39 -5.38 -2.78 5.16
N ARG A 40 -4.24 -3.42 5.36
CA ARG A 40 -4.19 -4.84 5.74
C ARG A 40 -4.69 -5.03 7.18
N SER A 41 -5.47 -6.08 7.40
CA SER A 41 -5.89 -6.46 8.76
C SER A 41 -4.68 -6.87 9.62
N HIS A 42 -4.65 -6.36 10.84
CA HIS A 42 -3.64 -6.63 11.85
C HIS A 42 -4.29 -6.94 13.20
N GLU A 43 -3.51 -7.50 14.11
CA GLU A 43 -3.89 -7.60 15.52
C GLU A 43 -3.86 -6.21 16.16
N GLY A 44 -4.85 -5.91 16.98
CA GLY A 44 -5.04 -4.60 17.61
C GLY A 44 -5.97 -3.68 16.83
N LYS A 45 -6.40 -2.59 17.46
CA LYS A 45 -7.28 -1.60 16.85
C LYS A 45 -6.45 -0.44 16.27
N ALA A 46 -6.82 -0.01 15.09
CA ALA A 46 -6.29 1.23 14.54
C ALA A 46 -6.66 2.42 15.44
N PRO A 47 -5.73 3.38 15.68
CA PRO A 47 -6.05 4.58 16.41
C PRO A 47 -7.13 5.37 15.69
N ALA A 48 -8.12 5.86 16.44
CA ALA A 48 -9.18 6.66 15.89
C ALA A 48 -8.66 8.06 15.51
N GLN A 49 -9.09 8.55 14.34
CA GLN A 49 -8.86 9.91 13.89
C GLN A 49 -10.19 10.51 13.41
N SER A 50 -10.46 11.74 13.79
CA SER A 50 -11.67 12.45 13.33
C SER A 50 -11.64 12.60 11.80
N GLY A 51 -12.75 12.28 11.15
CA GLY A 51 -12.89 12.37 9.68
C GLY A 51 -12.18 11.27 8.89
N VAL A 52 -11.55 10.29 9.56
CA VAL A 52 -10.88 9.14 8.93
C VAL A 52 -11.61 7.85 9.26
N THR A 53 -12.02 7.13 8.24
CA THR A 53 -12.58 5.77 8.34
C THR A 53 -11.52 4.76 7.95
N VAL A 54 -11.22 3.78 8.81
CA VAL A 54 -10.26 2.72 8.53
C VAL A 54 -10.99 1.42 8.20
N VAL A 55 -10.70 0.85 7.05
CA VAL A 55 -11.26 -0.43 6.58
C VAL A 55 -10.14 -1.44 6.43
N GLU A 56 -10.16 -2.45 7.27
CA GLU A 56 -9.19 -3.53 7.24
C GLU A 56 -9.58 -4.62 6.24
N VAL A 57 -8.58 -5.13 5.53
CA VAL A 57 -8.76 -6.10 4.45
C VAL A 57 -7.93 -7.34 4.73
N PRO A 58 -8.51 -8.54 4.62
CA PRO A 58 -7.76 -9.79 4.79
C PRO A 58 -6.69 -9.96 3.71
N TRP A 59 -5.60 -10.61 4.07
CA TRP A 59 -4.46 -10.85 3.20
C TRP A 59 -3.77 -12.18 3.54
N LEU A 60 -3.03 -12.74 2.59
CA LEU A 60 -2.28 -13.99 2.80
C LEU A 60 -0.91 -13.68 3.40
N LYS A 61 -0.62 -14.21 4.58
CA LYS A 61 0.68 -14.08 5.28
C LYS A 61 1.73 -15.02 4.66
N LEU A 62 1.89 -14.99 3.34
CA LEU A 62 2.85 -15.81 2.60
C LEU A 62 3.84 -14.91 1.86
N PRO A 63 5.16 -15.24 1.89
CA PRO A 63 6.15 -14.54 1.09
C PRO A 63 5.71 -14.45 -0.37
N MET A 64 6.01 -13.35 -1.04
CA MET A 64 5.67 -13.05 -2.44
C MET A 64 4.18 -12.94 -2.77
N LYS A 65 3.27 -13.40 -1.90
CA LYS A 65 1.82 -13.36 -2.16
C LYS A 65 1.07 -12.30 -1.35
N PHE A 66 1.69 -11.77 -0.30
CA PHE A 66 1.01 -10.86 0.63
C PHE A 66 0.56 -9.55 -0.03
N THR A 67 1.41 -8.90 -0.82
CA THR A 67 1.07 -7.63 -1.50
C THR A 67 -0.03 -7.82 -2.53
N ARG A 68 0.06 -8.90 -3.31
CA ARG A 68 -0.91 -9.20 -4.37
C ARG A 68 -2.27 -9.65 -3.81
N SER A 69 -2.30 -10.46 -2.76
CA SER A 69 -3.54 -10.87 -2.11
C SER A 69 -4.27 -9.69 -1.47
N TYR A 70 -3.50 -8.80 -0.83
CA TYR A 70 -4.02 -7.56 -0.30
C TYR A 70 -4.62 -6.68 -1.41
N ALA A 71 -3.88 -6.41 -2.48
CA ALA A 71 -4.34 -5.58 -3.58
C ALA A 71 -5.66 -6.08 -4.18
N LYS A 72 -5.79 -7.40 -4.44
CA LYS A 72 -7.05 -8.00 -4.93
C LYS A 72 -8.23 -7.77 -3.99
N ASN A 73 -8.02 -7.93 -2.70
CA ASN A 73 -9.08 -7.75 -1.71
C ASN A 73 -9.38 -6.26 -1.48
N ALA A 74 -8.36 -5.40 -1.49
CA ALA A 74 -8.54 -3.95 -1.44
C ALA A 74 -9.41 -3.45 -2.61
N LEU A 75 -9.14 -3.92 -3.84
CA LEU A 75 -9.94 -3.53 -5.01
C LEU A 75 -11.42 -3.93 -4.86
N LYS A 76 -11.72 -5.13 -4.32
CA LYS A 76 -13.10 -5.54 -4.04
C LYS A 76 -13.77 -4.60 -3.04
N VAL A 77 -13.05 -4.20 -2.00
CA VAL A 77 -13.55 -3.28 -0.98
C VAL A 77 -13.78 -1.89 -1.57
N VAL A 78 -12.83 -1.37 -2.35
CA VAL A 78 -12.97 -0.07 -3.04
C VAL A 78 -14.23 -0.05 -3.91
N LYS A 79 -14.44 -1.07 -4.75
CA LYS A 79 -15.65 -1.19 -5.59
C LYS A 79 -16.94 -1.14 -4.75
N ARG A 80 -17.01 -1.93 -3.70
CA ARG A 80 -18.18 -2.00 -2.82
C ARG A 80 -18.45 -0.68 -2.09
N LEU A 81 -17.41 -0.02 -1.61
CA LEU A 81 -17.54 1.25 -0.90
C LEU A 81 -17.95 2.36 -1.86
N HIS A 82 -17.35 2.45 -3.03
CA HIS A 82 -17.69 3.42 -4.06
C HIS A 82 -19.16 3.35 -4.50
N GLN A 83 -19.74 2.14 -4.59
CA GLN A 83 -21.17 1.95 -4.89
C GLN A 83 -22.09 2.52 -3.83
N ARG A 84 -21.65 2.61 -2.57
CA ARG A 84 -22.43 3.16 -1.45
C ARG A 84 -22.23 4.65 -1.30
N GLU A 85 -21.00 5.07 -1.40
CA GLU A 85 -20.56 6.43 -1.24
C GLU A 85 -19.38 6.67 -2.20
N PRO A 86 -19.60 7.42 -3.31
CA PRO A 86 -18.60 7.59 -4.34
C PRO A 86 -17.31 8.24 -3.82
N PHE A 87 -16.17 7.72 -4.26
CA PHE A 87 -14.87 8.33 -4.08
C PHE A 87 -14.62 9.36 -5.19
N ASP A 88 -14.01 10.48 -4.83
CA ASP A 88 -13.55 11.51 -5.78
C ASP A 88 -12.14 11.24 -6.29
N VAL A 89 -11.31 10.58 -5.47
CA VAL A 89 -9.93 10.21 -5.83
C VAL A 89 -9.49 8.95 -5.08
N ILE A 90 -8.65 8.16 -5.73
CA ILE A 90 -7.97 7.01 -5.14
C ILE A 90 -6.48 7.33 -5.02
N HIS A 91 -5.94 7.28 -3.81
CA HIS A 91 -4.52 7.44 -3.54
C HIS A 91 -3.90 6.10 -3.14
N VAL A 92 -3.02 5.56 -3.98
CA VAL A 92 -2.32 4.29 -3.73
C VAL A 92 -0.91 4.57 -3.23
N LEU A 93 -0.57 4.04 -2.05
CA LEU A 93 0.77 4.13 -1.48
C LEU A 93 1.53 2.82 -1.72
N LEU A 94 2.46 2.87 -2.64
CA LEU A 94 3.31 1.75 -3.03
C LEU A 94 4.56 1.64 -2.13
N PRO A 95 5.22 0.46 -2.06
CA PRO A 95 5.05 -0.73 -2.91
C PRO A 95 4.14 -1.82 -2.33
N LEU A 96 3.51 -1.63 -1.18
CA LEU A 96 2.80 -2.70 -0.46
C LEU A 96 1.42 -3.06 -1.04
N ALA A 97 0.99 -2.40 -2.11
CA ALA A 97 -0.22 -2.73 -2.87
C ALA A 97 0.14 -3.06 -4.33
N SER A 98 0.22 -4.33 -4.66
CA SER A 98 0.58 -4.78 -6.01
C SER A 98 -0.66 -4.91 -6.90
N PHE A 99 -1.08 -3.82 -7.52
CA PHE A 99 -2.09 -3.82 -8.58
C PHE A 99 -1.44 -4.09 -9.94
N THR A 100 -2.19 -4.75 -10.81
CA THR A 100 -1.83 -4.89 -12.24
C THR A 100 -2.22 -3.62 -13.00
N ALA A 101 -1.61 -3.40 -14.17
CA ALA A 101 -1.98 -2.29 -15.06
C ALA A 101 -3.49 -2.30 -15.38
N LYS A 102 -4.08 -3.48 -15.63
CA LYS A 102 -5.53 -3.62 -15.87
C LYS A 102 -6.38 -3.20 -14.66
N GLU A 103 -5.91 -3.44 -13.43
CA GLU A 103 -6.62 -3.04 -12.23
C GLU A 103 -6.50 -1.54 -11.97
N PHE A 104 -5.35 -0.92 -12.25
CA PHE A 104 -5.20 0.52 -12.25
C PHE A 104 -6.13 1.18 -13.28
N GLN A 105 -6.08 0.72 -14.51
CA GLN A 105 -6.96 1.20 -15.58
C GLN A 105 -8.44 1.04 -15.22
N PHE A 106 -8.81 -0.09 -14.62
CA PHE A 106 -10.18 -0.31 -14.15
C PHE A 106 -10.58 0.73 -13.08
N MET A 107 -9.72 0.99 -12.08
CA MET A 107 -10.01 1.97 -11.03
C MET A 107 -10.20 3.37 -11.63
N GLU A 108 -9.31 3.77 -12.54
CA GLU A 108 -9.32 5.07 -13.17
C GLU A 108 -10.55 5.30 -14.06
N GLN A 109 -10.95 4.29 -14.82
CA GLN A 109 -12.08 4.39 -15.74
C GLN A 109 -13.46 4.21 -15.09
N ASN A 110 -13.54 3.45 -13.97
CA ASN A 110 -14.82 3.02 -13.43
C ASN A 110 -15.08 3.47 -11.98
N ILE A 111 -14.09 4.05 -11.32
CA ILE A 111 -14.22 4.47 -9.92
C ILE A 111 -13.88 5.95 -9.78
N ALA A 112 -12.60 6.30 -9.82
CA ALA A 112 -12.13 7.67 -9.63
C ALA A 112 -10.69 7.82 -10.16
N PRO A 113 -10.21 9.04 -10.44
CA PRO A 113 -8.81 9.29 -10.76
C PRO A 113 -7.87 8.68 -9.74
N VAL A 114 -6.77 8.07 -10.23
CA VAL A 114 -5.80 7.38 -9.37
C VAL A 114 -4.50 8.16 -9.31
N CYS A 115 -4.03 8.45 -8.09
CA CYS A 115 -2.68 8.95 -7.85
C CYS A 115 -1.87 7.92 -7.05
N CYS A 116 -0.56 7.89 -7.28
CA CYS A 116 0.34 6.96 -6.61
C CYS A 116 1.47 7.71 -5.92
N SER A 117 1.74 7.39 -4.65
CA SER A 117 2.97 7.77 -3.95
C SER A 117 3.96 6.63 -3.96
N LEU A 118 5.11 6.86 -4.60
CA LEU A 118 6.21 5.90 -4.64
C LEU A 118 7.14 6.18 -3.46
N ASN A 119 6.91 5.50 -2.34
CA ASN A 119 7.73 5.66 -1.12
C ASN A 119 9.00 4.79 -1.13
N GLY A 120 9.38 4.27 -2.27
CA GLY A 120 10.52 3.41 -2.54
C GLY A 120 10.28 2.59 -3.81
N SER A 121 11.33 1.99 -4.33
CA SER A 121 11.25 1.07 -5.46
C SER A 121 11.95 -0.24 -5.13
N TRP A 122 11.42 -1.34 -5.63
CA TRP A 122 12.08 -2.66 -5.47
C TRP A 122 13.51 -2.67 -6.04
N LEU A 123 13.78 -1.85 -7.05
CA LEU A 123 15.11 -1.69 -7.62
C LEU A 123 16.04 -0.98 -6.64
N GLY A 124 15.60 0.13 -6.04
CA GLY A 124 16.37 0.87 -5.03
C GLY A 124 16.64 0.02 -3.79
N GLU A 125 15.64 -0.73 -3.31
CA GLU A 125 15.83 -1.66 -2.20
C GLU A 125 16.83 -2.77 -2.55
N LYS A 126 16.76 -3.36 -3.75
CA LYS A 126 17.74 -4.34 -4.22
C LYS A 126 19.17 -3.77 -4.23
N GLU A 127 19.34 -2.55 -4.74
CA GLU A 127 20.66 -1.91 -4.75
C GLU A 127 21.16 -1.62 -3.34
N GLY A 128 20.28 -1.15 -2.44
CA GLY A 128 20.59 -0.94 -1.03
C GLY A 128 21.07 -2.22 -0.35
N ILE A 129 20.34 -3.32 -0.51
CA ILE A 129 20.70 -4.63 0.03
C ILE A 129 22.06 -5.11 -0.51
N LEU A 130 22.31 -4.93 -1.81
CA LEU A 130 23.58 -5.32 -2.42
C LEU A 130 24.76 -4.48 -1.91
N ARG A 131 24.55 -3.18 -1.68
CA ARG A 131 25.57 -2.28 -1.11
C ARG A 131 25.86 -2.63 0.36
N ALA A 132 24.82 -2.84 1.16
CA ALA A 132 24.95 -3.26 2.55
C ALA A 132 25.71 -4.61 2.69
N ALA A 133 25.42 -5.58 1.79
CA ALA A 133 26.15 -6.84 1.77
C ALA A 133 27.62 -6.69 1.38
N LYS A 134 27.93 -5.81 0.44
CA LYS A 134 29.34 -5.50 0.08
C LYS A 134 30.09 -4.82 1.22
N ALA A 135 29.39 -4.03 2.03
CA ALA A 135 29.94 -3.39 3.23
C ALA A 135 30.04 -4.35 4.44
N GLY A 136 29.57 -5.58 4.32
CA GLY A 136 29.55 -6.56 5.43
C GLY A 136 28.44 -6.31 6.46
N GLU A 137 27.48 -5.43 6.16
CA GLU A 137 26.41 -5.02 7.08
C GLU A 137 25.20 -5.96 7.03
N SER A 138 25.06 -6.76 5.99
CA SER A 138 23.96 -7.73 5.87
C SER A 138 24.38 -9.04 5.20
N ALA A 139 23.78 -10.14 5.65
CA ALA A 139 23.94 -11.46 5.05
C ALA A 139 22.73 -11.77 4.15
N ILE A 140 22.79 -11.35 2.89
CA ILE A 140 21.70 -11.46 1.89
C ILE A 140 21.09 -12.86 1.81
N TRP A 141 21.91 -13.89 1.98
CA TRP A 141 21.52 -15.28 1.79
C TRP A 141 20.69 -15.87 2.94
N LEU A 142 20.67 -15.20 4.09
CA LEU A 142 19.97 -15.66 5.30
C LEU A 142 18.59 -15.04 5.45
N ASN A 143 18.25 -14.03 4.63
CA ASN A 143 16.96 -13.34 4.70
C ASN A 143 16.08 -13.67 3.48
N PRO A 144 14.98 -14.43 3.65
CA PRO A 144 14.09 -14.77 2.53
C PRO A 144 13.46 -13.54 1.83
N ASN A 145 13.26 -12.43 2.55
CA ASN A 145 12.74 -11.21 1.97
C ASN A 145 13.75 -10.55 1.03
N ASP A 146 15.03 -10.50 1.41
CA ASP A 146 16.10 -9.94 0.58
C ASP A 146 16.27 -10.75 -0.70
N LEU A 147 16.18 -12.08 -0.61
CA LEU A 147 16.20 -12.97 -1.76
C LEU A 147 14.98 -12.71 -2.66
N ALA A 148 13.79 -12.57 -2.08
CA ALA A 148 12.56 -12.26 -2.79
C ALA A 148 12.66 -10.92 -3.54
N ILE A 149 13.16 -9.86 -2.90
CA ILE A 149 13.37 -8.54 -3.50
C ILE A 149 14.32 -8.64 -4.69
N ARG A 150 15.42 -9.37 -4.56
CA ARG A 150 16.39 -9.56 -5.66
C ARG A 150 15.79 -10.25 -6.87
N LEU A 151 14.96 -11.26 -6.66
CA LEU A 151 14.31 -12.02 -7.74
C LEU A 151 13.20 -11.20 -8.43
N THR A 152 12.48 -10.35 -7.68
CA THR A 152 11.30 -9.65 -8.18
C THR A 152 11.56 -8.21 -8.62
N ALA A 153 12.71 -7.63 -8.26
CA ALA A 153 13.02 -6.24 -8.61
C ALA A 153 12.97 -5.96 -10.12
N LYS A 154 13.32 -6.94 -10.94
CA LYS A 154 13.20 -6.83 -12.41
C LYS A 154 11.75 -6.82 -12.90
N LEU A 155 10.83 -7.47 -12.17
CA LEU A 155 9.41 -7.53 -12.53
C LEU A 155 8.68 -6.22 -12.24
N SER A 156 9.16 -5.43 -11.28
CA SER A 156 8.55 -4.15 -10.95
C SER A 156 8.77 -3.07 -12.03
N LEU A 157 9.76 -3.23 -12.88
CA LEU A 157 10.03 -2.32 -14.02
C LEU A 157 9.11 -2.58 -15.23
N ILE A 158 8.43 -3.72 -15.26
CA ILE A 158 7.57 -4.12 -16.40
C ILE A 158 6.14 -3.58 -16.22
N HIS A 159 5.82 -3.01 -15.07
CA HIS A 159 4.46 -2.61 -14.69
C HIS A 159 4.29 -1.10 -14.45
N ILE A 160 5.25 -0.28 -14.90
CA ILE A 160 5.12 1.18 -14.91
C ILE A 160 4.86 1.68 -16.31
#